data_274d75264471a8977d6860f3b574118a
#
_entry.id   274d75264471a8977d6860f3b574118a
#
_cell.length_a   1.000
_cell.length_b   1.000
_cell.length_c   1.000
_cell.angle_alpha   90.00
_cell.angle_beta   90.00
_cell.angle_gamma   90.00
#
_symmetry.space_group_name_H-M   'P 1'
#
loop_
_entity.id
_entity.type
_entity.pdbx_description
1 polymer ?
#
loop_
_entity_poly.entity_id
_entity_poly.type
_entity_poly.pdbx_seq_one_letter_code
_entity_poly.pdbx_strand_id
1 'polypeptide(L)'
;EVYVGMEAPADLENWQQDPDVLDTWFSSALWPFSTMGWPDENSEDYQRYFPNNTLVTGYDIIAFWVSRMIFQSLEFTGERPFDNVLIHGLIRAEDGRKMSKSLGNGIDPMEIIDQYGADALRWFLSNGSSPGQDMRFSYEKMDAAWNFINKIWNASRFVLMNVEGLTLEDLSLQGEKTVADRWILSRLNETIEKVTNLFERFEFGEAGRQLYNFIWDDFCDWYIEMSKETLYGEDETAKMMNKSVLVHVLDQSLRLLHPIMPFVTEEIWGNLPHQGDSLVVAQYPTVEAKWIDETATTGMETLKELIRSVRNIRAEVNTPLSKKITLLIHTSDAEIDQFLKENINYIERFCNPEELVIANQIDAPELAMSAILTGATIYLPLADLINIDEEIERLTKELAKWTQEVKRVQGKLANERFVANAPAAVVEEEREKEKDYLEKQKSTSDRIAQLKQSN
;
A
#
# COMPACT_ATOMS: atom_id res chain seq x y z
N GLU A 1 -55.41 8.53 36.47
CA GLU A 1 -55.47 7.81 35.20
C GLU A 1 -54.48 8.44 34.24
N VAL A 2 -53.95 7.67 33.30
CA VAL A 2 -53.10 8.10 32.22
C VAL A 2 -53.81 7.84 30.91
N TYR A 3 -53.90 8.82 30.03
CA TYR A 3 -54.42 8.68 28.67
C TYR A 3 -53.26 8.84 27.68
N VAL A 4 -53.16 7.92 26.73
CA VAL A 4 -52.21 7.99 25.62
C VAL A 4 -53.01 7.80 24.33
N GLY A 5 -52.95 8.77 23.42
CA GLY A 5 -53.66 8.73 22.16
C GLY A 5 -53.25 9.82 21.18
N MET A 6 -53.63 9.67 19.91
CA MET A 6 -53.37 10.64 18.85
C MET A 6 -54.24 11.88 18.95
N GLU A 7 -55.43 11.75 19.54
CA GLU A 7 -56.39 12.82 19.73
C GLU A 7 -56.56 13.15 21.21
N ALA A 8 -56.91 14.38 21.51
CA ALA A 8 -57.21 14.78 22.88
C ALA A 8 -58.42 14.05 23.46
N PRO A 9 -58.47 13.72 24.77
CA PRO A 9 -59.65 13.16 25.41
C PRO A 9 -60.87 14.07 25.26
N ALA A 10 -62.06 13.47 25.15
CA ALA A 10 -63.30 14.23 24.95
C ALA A 10 -63.66 15.19 26.07
N ASP A 11 -63.17 14.94 27.29
CA ASP A 11 -63.41 15.70 28.52
C ASP A 11 -62.14 16.43 28.98
N LEU A 12 -61.58 17.21 28.09
CA LEU A 12 -60.32 17.93 28.29
C LEU A 12 -60.18 18.68 29.62
N GLU A 13 -61.31 19.11 30.19
CA GLU A 13 -61.32 19.84 31.48
C GLU A 13 -60.88 18.96 32.67
N ASN A 14 -60.90 17.64 32.54
CA ASN A 14 -60.46 16.69 33.52
C ASN A 14 -59.07 16.16 33.32
N TRP A 15 -58.40 16.62 32.27
CA TRP A 15 -57.08 16.11 31.89
C TRP A 15 -56.04 17.26 31.82
N GLN A 16 -54.83 16.94 32.18
CA GLN A 16 -53.67 17.81 32.00
C GLN A 16 -52.70 17.14 31.07
N GLN A 17 -52.39 17.80 29.97
CA GLN A 17 -51.36 17.30 29.05
C GLN A 17 -50.00 17.43 29.71
N ASP A 18 -49.20 16.38 29.56
CA ASP A 18 -47.80 16.41 30.01
C ASP A 18 -47.03 17.51 29.20
N PRO A 19 -46.40 18.47 29.89
CA PRO A 19 -45.68 19.57 29.23
C PRO A 19 -44.33 19.11 28.67
N ASP A 20 -43.88 17.92 29.04
CA ASP A 20 -42.59 17.37 28.61
C ASP A 20 -42.70 16.69 27.24
N VAL A 21 -41.55 16.46 26.62
CA VAL A 21 -41.40 15.75 25.34
C VAL A 21 -40.44 14.60 25.53
N LEU A 22 -40.54 13.60 24.66
CA LEU A 22 -39.61 12.47 24.67
C LEU A 22 -38.19 12.95 24.32
N ASP A 23 -37.18 12.32 24.92
CA ASP A 23 -35.79 12.55 24.63
C ASP A 23 -35.47 12.32 23.15
N THR A 24 -34.57 13.11 22.59
CA THR A 24 -34.08 12.99 21.21
C THR A 24 -33.63 11.57 20.90
N TRP A 25 -32.98 10.90 21.85
CA TRP A 25 -32.53 9.53 21.67
C TRP A 25 -33.66 8.51 21.56
N PHE A 26 -34.86 8.82 22.04
CA PHE A 26 -36.01 7.95 21.89
C PHE A 26 -36.41 7.79 20.43
N SER A 27 -36.63 8.89 19.72
CA SER A 27 -36.95 8.85 18.29
C SER A 27 -35.79 8.39 17.43
N SER A 28 -34.55 8.76 17.77
CA SER A 28 -33.34 8.28 17.10
C SER A 28 -33.18 6.76 17.15
N ALA A 29 -33.66 6.14 18.22
CA ALA A 29 -33.57 4.70 18.40
C ALA A 29 -34.64 3.91 17.65
N LEU A 30 -35.69 4.57 17.15
CA LEU A 30 -36.69 3.95 16.28
C LEU A 30 -36.21 3.78 14.82
N TRP A 31 -35.10 4.43 14.46
CA TRP A 31 -34.61 4.54 13.08
C TRP A 31 -34.52 3.21 12.33
N PRO A 32 -34.04 2.08 12.90
CA PRO A 32 -33.86 0.82 12.15
C PRO A 32 -35.15 0.23 11.57
N PHE A 33 -36.29 0.60 12.08
CA PHE A 33 -37.62 0.07 11.67
C PHE A 33 -38.61 1.16 11.31
N SER A 34 -38.61 2.32 11.95
CA SER A 34 -39.61 3.38 11.68
C SER A 34 -39.46 3.97 10.25
N THR A 35 -38.22 4.06 9.75
CA THR A 35 -37.97 4.57 8.38
C THR A 35 -38.41 3.63 7.29
N MET A 36 -38.73 2.39 7.63
CA MET A 36 -39.20 1.35 6.70
C MET A 36 -40.70 1.14 6.72
N GLY A 37 -41.43 2.03 7.38
CA GLY A 37 -42.87 2.04 7.39
C GLY A 37 -43.52 1.50 8.67
N TRP A 38 -42.74 0.95 9.64
CA TRP A 38 -43.27 0.58 10.95
C TRP A 38 -44.03 1.79 11.59
N PRO A 39 -45.22 1.63 12.19
CA PRO A 39 -45.81 0.40 12.68
C PRO A 39 -46.70 -0.39 11.66
N ASP A 40 -46.71 -0.03 10.37
CA ASP A 40 -47.33 -0.89 9.38
C ASP A 40 -46.41 -2.07 9.04
N GLU A 41 -46.69 -3.21 9.65
CA GLU A 41 -45.96 -4.46 9.43
C GLU A 41 -46.10 -5.03 7.99
N ASN A 42 -47.05 -4.51 7.19
CA ASN A 42 -47.25 -4.91 5.80
C ASN A 42 -46.47 -4.03 4.82
N SER A 43 -45.75 -3.04 5.28
CA SER A 43 -44.87 -2.23 4.44
C SER A 43 -43.84 -3.11 3.72
N GLU A 44 -43.72 -2.97 2.40
CA GLU A 44 -42.76 -3.74 1.59
C GLU A 44 -41.33 -3.54 2.04
N ASP A 45 -40.94 -2.31 2.39
CA ASP A 45 -39.61 -1.99 2.86
C ASP A 45 -39.33 -2.63 4.21
N TYR A 46 -40.32 -2.60 5.14
CA TYR A 46 -40.16 -3.23 6.44
C TYR A 46 -39.97 -4.74 6.30
N GLN A 47 -40.78 -5.41 5.51
CA GLN A 47 -40.69 -6.86 5.30
C GLN A 47 -39.38 -7.27 4.60
N ARG A 48 -38.85 -6.40 3.75
CA ARG A 48 -37.64 -6.69 2.98
C ARG A 48 -36.31 -6.39 3.74
N TYR A 49 -36.27 -5.28 4.46
CA TYR A 49 -35.02 -4.72 4.98
C TYR A 49 -34.88 -4.76 6.51
N PHE A 50 -35.91 -5.13 7.22
CA PHE A 50 -35.86 -5.33 8.67
C PHE A 50 -35.92 -6.83 9.00
N PRO A 51 -34.99 -7.35 9.87
CA PRO A 51 -33.81 -6.70 10.46
C PRO A 51 -32.76 -6.27 9.44
N ASN A 52 -32.03 -5.19 9.75
CA ASN A 52 -30.96 -4.68 8.88
C ASN A 52 -29.73 -5.60 8.91
N ASN A 53 -28.94 -5.63 7.84
CA ASN A 53 -27.74 -6.44 7.81
C ASN A 53 -26.60 -5.83 8.65
N THR A 54 -26.35 -4.52 8.50
CA THR A 54 -25.19 -3.87 9.12
C THR A 54 -25.50 -2.43 9.54
N LEU A 55 -25.17 -2.10 10.79
CA LEU A 55 -25.10 -0.73 11.29
C LEU A 55 -23.63 -0.29 11.33
N VAL A 56 -23.34 0.93 10.88
CA VAL A 56 -22.01 1.54 10.96
C VAL A 56 -22.10 2.79 11.84
N THR A 57 -21.28 2.87 12.89
CA THR A 57 -21.28 4.00 13.83
C THR A 57 -19.95 4.16 14.57
N GLY A 58 -19.73 5.34 15.16
CA GLY A 58 -18.61 5.60 16.05
C GLY A 58 -18.78 4.91 17.43
N TYR A 59 -17.66 4.62 18.06
CA TYR A 59 -17.66 3.99 19.40
C TYR A 59 -18.27 4.90 20.47
N ASP A 60 -18.28 6.21 20.28
CA ASP A 60 -18.70 7.19 21.29
C ASP A 60 -20.21 7.23 21.53
N ILE A 61 -21.01 6.65 20.64
CA ILE A 61 -22.47 6.58 20.78
C ILE A 61 -23.03 5.16 20.90
N ILE A 62 -22.21 4.18 21.27
CA ILE A 62 -22.66 2.80 21.51
C ILE A 62 -23.76 2.78 22.58
N ALA A 63 -23.51 3.42 23.72
CA ALA A 63 -24.46 3.44 24.84
C ALA A 63 -25.68 4.34 24.56
N PHE A 64 -25.51 5.41 23.78
CA PHE A 64 -26.58 6.39 23.52
C PHE A 64 -27.49 5.97 22.38
N TRP A 65 -26.95 5.36 21.35
CA TRP A 65 -27.71 5.05 20.13
C TRP A 65 -27.86 3.56 19.89
N VAL A 66 -26.73 2.81 19.79
CA VAL A 66 -26.79 1.38 19.46
C VAL A 66 -27.61 0.58 20.48
N SER A 67 -27.32 0.75 21.78
CA SER A 67 -28.05 0.03 22.83
C SER A 67 -29.53 0.37 22.84
N ARG A 68 -29.89 1.64 22.60
CA ARG A 68 -31.29 2.08 22.52
C ARG A 68 -32.02 1.49 21.33
N MET A 69 -31.38 1.44 20.15
CA MET A 69 -31.97 0.76 19.00
C MET A 69 -32.24 -0.73 19.28
N ILE A 70 -31.31 -1.40 19.98
CA ILE A 70 -31.47 -2.81 20.32
C ILE A 70 -32.66 -3.02 21.26
N PHE A 71 -32.74 -2.32 22.40
CA PHE A 71 -33.81 -2.59 23.35
C PHE A 71 -35.18 -2.08 22.86
N GLN A 72 -35.23 -0.97 22.12
CA GLN A 72 -36.51 -0.51 21.55
C GLN A 72 -37.00 -1.42 20.43
N SER A 73 -36.08 -1.93 19.57
CA SER A 73 -36.45 -2.91 18.57
C SER A 73 -37.02 -4.17 19.20
N LEU A 74 -36.35 -4.72 20.21
CA LEU A 74 -36.85 -5.89 20.92
C LEU A 74 -38.22 -5.65 21.59
N GLU A 75 -38.42 -4.47 22.16
CA GLU A 75 -39.70 -4.13 22.84
C GLU A 75 -40.82 -3.94 21.83
N PHE A 76 -40.58 -3.24 20.71
CA PHE A 76 -41.66 -2.87 19.78
C PHE A 76 -41.92 -3.90 18.68
N THR A 77 -40.89 -4.65 18.27
CA THR A 77 -40.99 -5.60 17.14
C THR A 77 -40.75 -7.06 17.54
N GLY A 78 -40.16 -7.30 18.71
CA GLY A 78 -39.76 -8.63 19.16
C GLY A 78 -38.46 -9.14 18.50
N GLU A 79 -37.81 -8.35 17.62
CA GLU A 79 -36.65 -8.77 16.86
C GLU A 79 -35.45 -7.83 17.06
N ARG A 80 -34.25 -8.37 16.84
CA ARG A 80 -33.03 -7.57 16.84
C ARG A 80 -33.00 -6.62 15.65
N PRO A 81 -32.45 -5.39 15.76
CA PRO A 81 -32.53 -4.41 14.68
C PRO A 81 -31.53 -4.64 13.53
N PHE A 82 -30.41 -5.34 13.79
CA PHE A 82 -29.35 -5.60 12.81
C PHE A 82 -28.51 -6.83 13.17
N ASP A 83 -27.85 -7.41 12.16
CA ASP A 83 -26.99 -8.60 12.31
C ASP A 83 -25.59 -8.21 12.78
N ASN A 84 -25.02 -7.16 12.21
CA ASN A 84 -23.67 -6.69 12.45
C ASN A 84 -23.66 -5.23 12.89
N VAL A 85 -22.70 -4.88 13.77
CA VAL A 85 -22.39 -3.50 14.13
C VAL A 85 -20.93 -3.23 13.86
N LEU A 86 -20.63 -2.44 12.84
CA LEU A 86 -19.28 -1.98 12.56
C LEU A 86 -19.01 -0.70 13.36
N ILE A 87 -18.11 -0.82 14.33
CA ILE A 87 -17.69 0.31 15.18
C ILE A 87 -16.40 0.89 14.62
N HIS A 88 -16.46 2.16 14.19
CA HIS A 88 -15.28 2.90 13.74
C HIS A 88 -14.78 3.89 14.80
N GLY A 89 -13.51 4.30 14.68
CA GLY A 89 -12.92 5.38 15.46
C GLY A 89 -13.33 6.76 14.95
N LEU A 90 -12.89 7.80 15.65
CA LEU A 90 -13.13 9.19 15.26
C LEU A 90 -11.95 9.74 14.44
N ILE A 91 -12.27 10.63 13.50
CA ILE A 91 -11.24 11.43 12.83
C ILE A 91 -10.87 12.60 13.75
N ARG A 92 -9.59 12.68 14.09
CA ARG A 92 -9.03 13.75 14.90
C ARG A 92 -8.32 14.78 14.03
N ALA A 93 -8.23 15.99 14.52
CA ALA A 93 -7.40 17.02 13.88
C ALA A 93 -5.93 16.59 13.78
N GLU A 94 -5.14 17.26 12.97
CA GLU A 94 -3.73 16.96 12.72
C GLU A 94 -2.89 16.93 14.02
N ASP A 95 -3.22 17.80 14.98
CA ASP A 95 -2.60 17.83 16.31
C ASP A 95 -3.09 16.71 17.27
N GLY A 96 -4.00 15.86 16.81
CA GLY A 96 -4.56 14.72 17.55
C GLY A 96 -5.72 15.06 18.47
N ARG A 97 -6.16 16.34 18.57
CA ARG A 97 -7.33 16.71 19.37
C ARG A 97 -8.63 16.29 18.67
N LYS A 98 -9.67 16.04 19.46
CA LYS A 98 -11.02 15.80 18.92
C LYS A 98 -11.49 17.07 18.20
N MET A 99 -12.02 16.91 17.00
CA MET A 99 -12.62 18.03 16.26
C MET A 99 -13.91 18.48 16.94
N SER A 100 -14.06 19.78 17.12
CA SER A 100 -15.28 20.37 17.63
C SER A 100 -15.53 21.77 17.06
N LYS A 101 -16.80 22.17 16.98
CA LYS A 101 -17.19 23.51 16.52
C LYS A 101 -16.61 24.60 17.43
N SER A 102 -16.53 24.36 18.73
CA SER A 102 -16.02 25.32 19.71
C SER A 102 -14.51 25.56 19.61
N LEU A 103 -13.75 24.61 19.11
CA LEU A 103 -12.31 24.73 18.91
C LEU A 103 -11.95 25.25 17.52
N GLY A 104 -12.90 25.30 16.58
CA GLY A 104 -12.65 25.72 15.21
C GLY A 104 -11.60 24.87 14.46
N ASN A 105 -11.38 23.64 14.91
CA ASN A 105 -10.37 22.70 14.36
C ASN A 105 -11.00 21.60 13.51
N GLY A 106 -12.26 21.79 13.10
CA GLY A 106 -12.94 20.92 12.15
C GLY A 106 -12.38 21.09 10.74
N ILE A 107 -12.27 19.99 10.02
CA ILE A 107 -11.88 19.97 8.60
C ILE A 107 -13.15 19.78 7.80
N ASP A 108 -13.40 20.68 6.85
CA ASP A 108 -14.53 20.54 5.94
C ASP A 108 -14.20 19.51 4.87
N PRO A 109 -14.94 18.40 4.78
CA PRO A 109 -14.74 17.41 3.73
C PRO A 109 -14.85 17.99 2.31
N MET A 110 -15.67 19.02 2.11
CA MET A 110 -15.84 19.62 0.79
C MET A 110 -14.58 20.38 0.33
N GLU A 111 -13.89 21.08 1.23
CA GLU A 111 -12.61 21.71 0.92
C GLU A 111 -11.55 20.67 0.51
N ILE A 112 -11.54 19.51 1.17
CA ILE A 112 -10.64 18.42 0.83
C ILE A 112 -11.00 17.80 -0.53
N ILE A 113 -12.29 17.61 -0.81
CA ILE A 113 -12.79 17.11 -2.09
C ILE A 113 -12.43 18.06 -3.23
N ASP A 114 -12.56 19.37 -3.03
CA ASP A 114 -12.21 20.38 -4.03
C ASP A 114 -10.71 20.38 -4.34
N GLN A 115 -9.87 20.08 -3.35
CA GLN A 115 -8.41 20.08 -3.50
C GLN A 115 -7.87 18.76 -4.05
N TYR A 116 -8.36 17.62 -3.56
CA TYR A 116 -7.78 16.28 -3.81
C TYR A 116 -8.70 15.34 -4.59
N GLY A 117 -9.97 15.68 -4.71
CA GLY A 117 -11.01 14.81 -5.25
C GLY A 117 -11.62 13.86 -4.20
N ALA A 118 -12.84 13.43 -4.47
CA ALA A 118 -13.60 12.55 -3.56
C ALA A 118 -12.91 11.20 -3.34
N ASP A 119 -12.32 10.60 -4.37
CA ASP A 119 -11.66 9.29 -4.26
C ASP A 119 -10.43 9.32 -3.35
N ALA A 120 -9.68 10.43 -3.32
CA ALA A 120 -8.54 10.57 -2.41
C ALA A 120 -8.99 10.60 -0.95
N LEU A 121 -10.07 11.33 -0.64
CA LEU A 121 -10.65 11.35 0.70
C LEU A 121 -11.20 9.97 1.11
N ARG A 122 -11.93 9.31 0.21
CA ARG A 122 -12.47 7.97 0.44
C ARG A 122 -11.37 6.96 0.68
N TRP A 123 -10.30 7.01 -0.11
CA TRP A 123 -9.12 6.17 0.09
C TRP A 123 -8.43 6.42 1.43
N PHE A 124 -8.19 7.68 1.78
CA PHE A 124 -7.62 8.04 3.07
C PHE A 124 -8.42 7.48 4.25
N LEU A 125 -9.76 7.64 4.20
CA LEU A 125 -10.64 7.17 5.27
C LEU A 125 -10.69 5.63 5.37
N SER A 126 -10.58 4.93 4.24
CA SER A 126 -10.65 3.47 4.19
C SER A 126 -9.30 2.81 4.48
N ASN A 127 -8.24 3.19 3.75
CA ASN A 127 -6.92 2.55 3.82
C ASN A 127 -6.20 2.71 5.18
N GLY A 128 -6.48 3.78 5.90
CA GLY A 128 -5.89 4.02 7.23
C GLY A 128 -6.74 3.52 8.39
N SER A 129 -7.90 2.95 8.13
CA SER A 129 -8.86 2.59 9.17
C SER A 129 -8.50 1.27 9.88
N SER A 130 -8.74 1.24 11.18
CA SER A 130 -8.79 0.02 11.99
C SER A 130 -10.02 0.09 12.88
N PRO A 131 -10.79 -1.01 13.04
CA PRO A 131 -11.99 -1.01 13.86
C PRO A 131 -11.75 -0.41 15.25
N GLY A 132 -12.58 0.54 15.65
CA GLY A 132 -12.53 1.18 16.96
C GLY A 132 -11.32 2.09 17.25
N GLN A 133 -10.43 2.31 16.29
CA GLN A 133 -9.25 3.15 16.46
C GLN A 133 -9.44 4.53 15.83
N ASP A 134 -9.08 5.57 16.59
CA ASP A 134 -9.09 6.93 16.08
C ASP A 134 -8.00 7.13 15.01
N MET A 135 -8.30 7.92 14.00
CA MET A 135 -7.37 8.29 12.95
C MET A 135 -7.12 9.80 12.97
N ARG A 136 -5.85 10.21 12.84
CA ARG A 136 -5.49 11.62 12.65
C ARG A 136 -5.59 11.98 11.19
N PHE A 137 -6.22 13.10 10.92
CA PHE A 137 -6.14 13.71 9.60
C PHE A 137 -4.69 14.15 9.32
N SER A 138 -4.25 14.03 8.09
CA SER A 138 -2.92 14.44 7.65
C SER A 138 -2.96 14.80 6.17
N TYR A 139 -2.50 16.01 5.84
CA TYR A 139 -2.32 16.42 4.44
C TYR A 139 -1.29 15.57 3.70
N GLU A 140 -0.23 15.13 4.37
CA GLU A 140 0.76 14.21 3.80
C GLU A 140 0.13 12.88 3.35
N LYS A 141 -0.81 12.35 4.13
CA LYS A 141 -1.56 11.15 3.73
C LYS A 141 -2.55 11.42 2.60
N MET A 142 -3.09 12.63 2.52
CA MET A 142 -3.92 13.05 1.38
C MET A 142 -3.09 13.16 0.10
N ASP A 143 -1.88 13.74 0.18
CA ASP A 143 -0.92 13.76 -0.93
C ASP A 143 -0.56 12.34 -1.39
N ALA A 144 -0.33 11.42 -0.46
CA ALA A 144 -0.07 10.02 -0.77
C ALA A 144 -1.26 9.35 -1.47
N ALA A 145 -2.49 9.62 -1.01
CA ALA A 145 -3.72 9.12 -1.65
C ALA A 145 -3.86 9.65 -3.09
N TRP A 146 -3.63 10.94 -3.28
CA TRP A 146 -3.67 11.57 -4.59
C TRP A 146 -2.58 11.02 -5.53
N ASN A 147 -1.37 10.80 -5.02
CA ASN A 147 -0.27 10.19 -5.77
C ASN A 147 -0.62 8.76 -6.22
N PHE A 148 -1.33 8.00 -5.37
CA PHE A 148 -1.81 6.67 -5.76
C PHE A 148 -2.81 6.72 -6.91
N ILE A 149 -3.77 7.64 -6.87
CA ILE A 149 -4.71 7.86 -7.97
C ILE A 149 -3.97 8.24 -9.27
N ASN A 150 -3.00 9.15 -9.19
CA ASN A 150 -2.18 9.51 -10.34
C ASN A 150 -1.37 8.34 -10.90
N LYS A 151 -0.86 7.47 -10.03
CA LYS A 151 -0.14 6.25 -10.43
C LYS A 151 -1.05 5.33 -11.25
N ILE A 152 -2.27 5.07 -10.75
CA ILE A 152 -3.27 4.26 -11.43
C ILE A 152 -3.62 4.90 -12.79
N TRP A 153 -3.89 6.19 -12.80
CA TRP A 153 -4.22 6.95 -14.01
C TRP A 153 -3.13 6.82 -15.09
N ASN A 154 -1.88 7.03 -14.71
CA ASN A 154 -0.77 6.94 -15.65
C ASN A 154 -0.54 5.50 -16.15
N ALA A 155 -0.67 4.50 -15.29
CA ALA A 155 -0.61 3.09 -15.66
C ALA A 155 -1.74 2.73 -16.63
N SER A 156 -2.95 3.20 -16.36
CA SER A 156 -4.11 3.00 -17.23
C SER A 156 -3.92 3.65 -18.61
N ARG A 157 -3.38 4.87 -18.66
CA ARG A 157 -3.03 5.50 -19.93
C ARG A 157 -2.03 4.68 -20.74
N PHE A 158 -1.02 4.11 -20.09
CA PHE A 158 -0.08 3.22 -20.77
C PHE A 158 -0.79 2.00 -21.36
N VAL A 159 -1.69 1.35 -20.61
CA VAL A 159 -2.46 0.20 -21.11
C VAL A 159 -3.33 0.64 -22.29
N LEU A 160 -4.12 1.70 -22.14
CA LEU A 160 -5.03 2.22 -23.17
C LEU A 160 -4.32 2.55 -24.49
N MET A 161 -3.14 3.18 -24.43
CA MET A 161 -2.32 3.48 -25.62
C MET A 161 -1.86 2.21 -26.35
N ASN A 162 -1.62 1.12 -25.63
CA ASN A 162 -1.18 -0.14 -26.22
C ASN A 162 -2.32 -0.99 -26.78
N VAL A 163 -3.57 -0.71 -26.37
CA VAL A 163 -4.75 -1.45 -26.84
C VAL A 163 -5.69 -0.60 -27.68
N GLU A 164 -5.24 0.56 -28.15
CA GLU A 164 -6.01 1.46 -28.98
C GLU A 164 -6.57 0.72 -30.22
N GLY A 165 -7.88 0.85 -30.44
CA GLY A 165 -8.59 0.21 -31.55
C GLY A 165 -8.93 -1.27 -31.37
N LEU A 166 -8.52 -1.90 -30.26
CA LEU A 166 -8.92 -3.26 -29.93
C LEU A 166 -10.28 -3.28 -29.24
N THR A 167 -11.05 -4.32 -29.53
CA THR A 167 -12.30 -4.64 -28.85
C THR A 167 -12.12 -5.81 -27.88
N LEU A 168 -13.11 -6.10 -27.07
CA LEU A 168 -13.07 -7.24 -26.16
C LEU A 168 -12.96 -8.58 -26.91
N GLU A 169 -13.51 -8.66 -28.15
CA GLU A 169 -13.44 -9.87 -28.99
C GLU A 169 -12.01 -10.15 -29.51
N ASP A 170 -11.17 -9.12 -29.61
CA ASP A 170 -9.77 -9.26 -30.01
C ASP A 170 -8.87 -9.78 -28.89
N LEU A 171 -9.32 -9.72 -27.66
CA LEU A 171 -8.57 -10.06 -26.45
C LEU A 171 -8.87 -11.47 -25.97
N SER A 172 -7.82 -12.25 -25.72
CA SER A 172 -7.96 -13.63 -25.23
C SER A 172 -6.82 -14.00 -24.31
N LEU A 173 -7.16 -14.63 -23.20
CA LEU A 173 -6.17 -15.24 -22.28
C LEU A 173 -5.86 -16.70 -22.63
N GLN A 174 -6.24 -17.17 -23.81
CA GLN A 174 -5.90 -18.51 -24.31
C GLN A 174 -4.57 -18.50 -25.04
N GLY A 175 -3.65 -19.43 -24.73
CA GLY A 175 -2.35 -19.52 -25.36
C GLY A 175 -1.17 -19.41 -24.41
N GLU A 176 0.01 -19.39 -24.99
CA GLU A 176 1.27 -19.31 -24.24
C GLU A 176 1.45 -17.93 -23.59
N LYS A 177 1.95 -17.94 -22.38
CA LYS A 177 2.16 -16.75 -21.53
C LYS A 177 3.61 -16.69 -21.08
N THR A 178 4.17 -15.49 -21.05
CA THR A 178 5.46 -15.26 -20.40
C THR A 178 5.37 -15.61 -18.90
N VAL A 179 6.50 -15.80 -18.26
CA VAL A 179 6.51 -16.01 -16.80
C VAL A 179 5.95 -14.80 -16.05
N ALA A 180 6.19 -13.58 -16.54
CA ALA A 180 5.63 -12.36 -15.98
C ALA A 180 4.09 -12.32 -16.09
N ASP A 181 3.52 -12.77 -17.23
CA ASP A 181 2.07 -12.88 -17.40
C ASP A 181 1.46 -13.90 -16.42
N ARG A 182 2.07 -15.07 -16.26
CA ARG A 182 1.61 -16.10 -15.32
C ARG A 182 1.70 -15.61 -13.88
N TRP A 183 2.81 -14.98 -13.54
CA TRP A 183 3.03 -14.38 -12.22
C TRP A 183 1.96 -13.35 -11.86
N ILE A 184 1.73 -12.35 -12.73
CA ILE A 184 0.78 -11.28 -12.39
C ILE A 184 -0.66 -11.79 -12.29
N LEU A 185 -1.05 -12.79 -13.11
CA LEU A 185 -2.35 -13.45 -13.02
C LEU A 185 -2.50 -14.23 -11.70
N SER A 186 -1.45 -14.92 -11.25
CA SER A 186 -1.42 -15.61 -9.96
C SER A 186 -1.52 -14.62 -8.80
N ARG A 187 -0.73 -13.54 -8.83
CA ARG A 187 -0.77 -12.47 -7.82
C ARG A 187 -2.12 -11.76 -7.77
N LEU A 188 -2.76 -11.52 -8.91
CA LEU A 188 -4.11 -10.98 -8.99
C LEU A 188 -5.11 -11.89 -8.26
N ASN A 189 -5.08 -13.19 -8.51
CA ASN A 189 -5.99 -14.16 -7.88
C ASN A 189 -5.78 -14.26 -6.38
N GLU A 190 -4.54 -14.26 -5.90
CA GLU A 190 -4.25 -14.18 -4.46
C GLU A 190 -4.78 -12.88 -3.85
N THR A 191 -4.68 -11.78 -4.58
CA THR A 191 -5.18 -10.47 -4.12
C THR A 191 -6.70 -10.45 -4.06
N ILE A 192 -7.40 -11.00 -5.08
CA ILE A 192 -8.86 -11.15 -5.09
C ILE A 192 -9.32 -11.92 -3.85
N GLU A 193 -8.70 -13.08 -3.57
CA GLU A 193 -9.05 -13.90 -2.40
C GLU A 193 -8.86 -13.14 -1.09
N LYS A 194 -7.68 -12.55 -0.89
CA LYS A 194 -7.36 -11.82 0.34
C LYS A 194 -8.27 -10.62 0.56
N VAL A 195 -8.48 -9.80 -0.48
CA VAL A 195 -9.30 -8.59 -0.39
C VAL A 195 -10.76 -8.94 -0.13
N THR A 196 -11.30 -9.95 -0.81
CA THR A 196 -12.68 -10.42 -0.57
C THR A 196 -12.86 -10.87 0.87
N ASN A 197 -11.97 -11.73 1.39
CA ASN A 197 -12.03 -12.20 2.77
C ASN A 197 -11.90 -11.05 3.80
N LEU A 198 -11.10 -10.02 3.49
CA LEU A 198 -10.93 -8.86 4.35
C LEU A 198 -12.18 -7.96 4.35
N PHE A 199 -12.81 -7.77 3.19
CA PHE A 199 -14.08 -7.04 3.10
C PHE A 199 -15.22 -7.74 3.85
N GLU A 200 -15.32 -9.07 3.75
CA GLU A 200 -16.32 -9.84 4.51
C GLU A 200 -16.14 -9.72 6.03
N ARG A 201 -14.93 -9.48 6.49
CA ARG A 201 -14.61 -9.24 7.91
C ARG A 201 -14.58 -7.77 8.31
N PHE A 202 -14.95 -6.87 7.41
CA PHE A 202 -14.90 -5.40 7.60
C PHE A 202 -13.48 -4.85 7.89
N GLU A 203 -12.43 -5.54 7.47
CA GLU A 203 -11.04 -5.13 7.65
C GLU A 203 -10.58 -4.24 6.48
N PHE A 204 -11.27 -3.13 6.24
CA PHE A 204 -11.09 -2.28 5.05
C PHE A 204 -9.68 -1.67 4.94
N GLY A 205 -9.06 -1.32 6.07
CA GLY A 205 -7.70 -0.78 6.07
C GLY A 205 -6.66 -1.78 5.56
N GLU A 206 -6.80 -3.05 5.94
CA GLU A 206 -5.92 -4.12 5.46
C GLU A 206 -6.22 -4.45 3.99
N ALA A 207 -7.50 -4.49 3.60
CA ALA A 207 -7.89 -4.66 2.21
C ALA A 207 -7.28 -3.58 1.30
N GLY A 208 -7.35 -2.32 1.73
CA GLY A 208 -6.71 -1.20 1.03
C GLY A 208 -5.20 -1.37 0.89
N ARG A 209 -4.51 -1.87 1.92
CA ARG A 209 -3.07 -2.14 1.87
C ARG A 209 -2.72 -3.24 0.86
N GLN A 210 -3.50 -4.32 0.82
CA GLN A 210 -3.31 -5.40 -0.16
C GLN A 210 -3.51 -4.89 -1.59
N LEU A 211 -4.55 -4.07 -1.82
CA LEU A 211 -4.81 -3.44 -3.13
C LEU A 211 -3.68 -2.48 -3.53
N TYR A 212 -3.20 -1.66 -2.59
CA TYR A 212 -2.08 -0.76 -2.83
C TYR A 212 -0.83 -1.52 -3.27
N ASN A 213 -0.42 -2.53 -2.51
CA ASN A 213 0.79 -3.31 -2.80
C ASN A 213 0.68 -4.00 -4.16
N PHE A 214 -0.46 -4.63 -4.45
CA PHE A 214 -0.65 -5.28 -5.74
C PHE A 214 -0.61 -4.28 -6.91
N ILE A 215 -1.35 -3.18 -6.82
CA ILE A 215 -1.48 -2.23 -7.92
C ILE A 215 -0.19 -1.40 -8.09
N TRP A 216 0.33 -0.86 -6.99
CA TRP A 216 1.52 -0.01 -7.05
C TRP A 216 2.78 -0.83 -7.37
N ASP A 217 3.07 -1.84 -6.54
CA ASP A 217 4.31 -2.59 -6.66
C ASP A 217 4.24 -3.63 -7.78
N ASP A 218 3.31 -4.60 -7.69
CA ASP A 218 3.32 -5.74 -8.62
C ASP A 218 2.90 -5.33 -10.03
N PHE A 219 1.80 -4.62 -10.18
CA PHE A 219 1.30 -4.24 -11.50
C PHE A 219 2.07 -3.08 -12.11
N CYS A 220 2.14 -1.91 -11.42
CA CYS A 220 2.71 -0.70 -12.00
C CYS A 220 4.25 -0.74 -12.08
N ASP A 221 4.94 -1.11 -10.99
CA ASP A 221 6.40 -1.01 -10.94
C ASP A 221 7.10 -2.20 -11.57
N TRP A 222 6.48 -3.39 -11.54
CA TRP A 222 7.10 -4.59 -12.10
C TRP A 222 6.46 -5.05 -13.40
N TYR A 223 5.18 -5.42 -13.39
CA TYR A 223 4.58 -6.06 -14.54
C TYR A 223 4.55 -5.16 -15.77
N ILE A 224 4.14 -3.90 -15.64
CA ILE A 224 4.17 -2.94 -16.77
C ILE A 224 5.59 -2.79 -17.33
N GLU A 225 6.61 -2.70 -16.48
CA GLU A 225 7.99 -2.59 -16.97
C GLU A 225 8.49 -3.85 -17.68
N MET A 226 8.12 -5.03 -17.19
CA MET A 226 8.43 -6.31 -17.83
C MET A 226 7.69 -6.48 -19.17
N SER A 227 6.44 -6.06 -19.23
CA SER A 227 5.60 -6.11 -20.44
C SER A 227 6.19 -5.34 -21.62
N LYS A 228 6.97 -4.28 -21.38
CA LYS A 228 7.54 -3.44 -22.44
C LYS A 228 8.44 -4.23 -23.40
N GLU A 229 9.11 -5.27 -22.94
CA GLU A 229 9.93 -6.13 -23.79
C GLU A 229 9.07 -6.86 -24.82
N THR A 230 7.99 -7.49 -24.38
CA THR A 230 7.05 -8.19 -25.27
C THR A 230 6.31 -7.21 -26.18
N LEU A 231 5.80 -6.10 -25.62
CA LEU A 231 5.04 -5.10 -26.38
C LEU A 231 5.83 -4.45 -27.52
N TYR A 232 7.14 -4.25 -27.33
CA TYR A 232 8.03 -3.64 -28.32
C TYR A 232 8.87 -4.67 -29.09
N GLY A 233 8.68 -5.98 -28.84
CA GLY A 233 9.30 -7.09 -29.56
C GLY A 233 8.76 -7.24 -30.98
N GLU A 234 9.00 -8.38 -31.62
CA GLU A 234 8.56 -8.66 -32.98
C GLU A 234 7.45 -9.72 -33.07
N ASP A 235 7.21 -10.48 -31.98
CA ASP A 235 6.21 -11.55 -31.93
C ASP A 235 4.80 -10.97 -31.66
N GLU A 236 4.00 -10.87 -32.70
CA GLU A 236 2.64 -10.32 -32.64
C GLU A 236 1.70 -11.20 -31.78
N THR A 237 1.94 -12.51 -31.70
CA THR A 237 1.14 -13.41 -30.85
C THR A 237 1.41 -13.15 -29.36
N ALA A 238 2.68 -13.04 -29.01
CA ALA A 238 3.09 -12.70 -27.65
C ALA A 238 2.61 -11.28 -27.25
N LYS A 239 2.70 -10.31 -28.17
CA LYS A 239 2.15 -8.95 -27.94
C LYS A 239 0.66 -8.98 -27.62
N MET A 240 -0.13 -9.71 -28.43
CA MET A 240 -1.57 -9.78 -28.24
C MET A 240 -1.94 -10.46 -26.91
N MET A 241 -1.21 -11.53 -26.53
CA MET A 241 -1.36 -12.16 -25.23
C MET A 241 -1.06 -11.17 -24.10
N ASN A 242 0.05 -10.46 -24.18
CA ASN A 242 0.45 -9.50 -23.15
C ASN A 242 -0.55 -8.33 -23.02
N LYS A 243 -1.08 -7.81 -24.16
CA LYS A 243 -2.17 -6.82 -24.17
C LYS A 243 -3.42 -7.36 -23.47
N SER A 244 -3.77 -8.61 -23.75
CA SER A 244 -4.94 -9.26 -23.11
C SER A 244 -4.75 -9.39 -21.60
N VAL A 245 -3.56 -9.75 -21.13
CA VAL A 245 -3.26 -9.82 -19.69
C VAL A 245 -3.27 -8.42 -19.06
N LEU A 246 -2.69 -7.41 -19.71
CA LEU A 246 -2.71 -6.02 -19.22
C LEU A 246 -4.14 -5.50 -19.01
N VAL A 247 -5.03 -5.70 -20.00
CA VAL A 247 -6.44 -5.30 -19.90
C VAL A 247 -7.14 -6.07 -18.78
N HIS A 248 -6.96 -7.40 -18.73
CA HIS A 248 -7.61 -8.23 -17.72
C HIS A 248 -7.19 -7.83 -16.30
N VAL A 249 -5.88 -7.67 -16.06
CA VAL A 249 -5.37 -7.28 -14.73
C VAL A 249 -5.86 -5.89 -14.33
N LEU A 250 -5.86 -4.94 -15.27
CA LEU A 250 -6.36 -3.59 -15.01
C LEU A 250 -7.88 -3.61 -14.74
N ASP A 251 -8.69 -4.29 -15.57
CA ASP A 251 -10.14 -4.43 -15.37
C ASP A 251 -10.47 -4.98 -13.98
N GLN A 252 -9.84 -6.10 -13.60
CA GLN A 252 -10.09 -6.73 -12.30
C GLN A 252 -9.61 -5.84 -11.13
N SER A 253 -8.50 -5.14 -11.31
CA SER A 253 -7.99 -4.17 -10.30
C SER A 253 -8.96 -3.01 -10.08
N LEU A 254 -9.53 -2.48 -11.16
CA LEU A 254 -10.53 -1.40 -11.08
C LEU A 254 -11.80 -1.87 -10.38
N ARG A 255 -12.25 -3.11 -10.64
CA ARG A 255 -13.41 -3.72 -9.95
C ARG A 255 -13.16 -3.88 -8.45
N LEU A 256 -11.97 -4.31 -8.05
CA LEU A 256 -11.58 -4.44 -6.64
C LEU A 256 -11.51 -3.08 -5.92
N LEU A 257 -11.06 -2.04 -6.62
CA LEU A 257 -10.94 -0.67 -6.07
C LEU A 257 -12.25 0.09 -6.04
N HIS A 258 -13.18 -0.21 -6.94
CA HIS A 258 -14.39 0.58 -7.17
C HIS A 258 -15.21 0.85 -5.90
N PRO A 259 -15.39 -0.08 -4.96
CA PRO A 259 -16.09 0.20 -3.71
C PRO A 259 -15.50 1.36 -2.89
N ILE A 260 -14.19 1.61 -3.03
CA ILE A 260 -13.48 2.68 -2.32
C ILE A 260 -13.31 3.92 -3.19
N MET A 261 -12.91 3.74 -4.46
CA MET A 261 -12.60 4.81 -5.42
C MET A 261 -13.52 4.78 -6.65
N PRO A 262 -14.83 5.08 -6.51
CA PRO A 262 -15.79 4.86 -7.60
C PRO A 262 -15.58 5.77 -8.82
N PHE A 263 -15.10 7.01 -8.64
CA PHE A 263 -15.06 7.97 -9.74
C PHE A 263 -13.92 7.70 -10.72
N VAL A 264 -12.68 7.58 -10.23
CA VAL A 264 -11.52 7.34 -11.10
C VAL A 264 -11.59 5.96 -11.75
N THR A 265 -12.09 4.96 -11.03
CA THR A 265 -12.20 3.61 -11.57
C THR A 265 -13.26 3.50 -12.65
N GLU A 266 -14.41 4.16 -12.50
CA GLU A 266 -15.45 4.23 -13.54
C GLU A 266 -14.92 4.93 -14.80
N GLU A 267 -14.26 6.08 -14.65
CA GLU A 267 -13.71 6.84 -15.77
C GLU A 267 -12.68 6.03 -16.58
N ILE A 268 -11.78 5.34 -15.89
CA ILE A 268 -10.78 4.49 -16.56
C ILE A 268 -11.46 3.31 -17.25
N TRP A 269 -12.35 2.62 -16.53
CA TRP A 269 -13.01 1.41 -17.02
C TRP A 269 -13.88 1.66 -18.24
N GLY A 270 -14.59 2.80 -18.29
CA GLY A 270 -15.38 3.22 -19.44
C GLY A 270 -14.57 3.41 -20.73
N ASN A 271 -13.24 3.55 -20.63
CA ASN A 271 -12.33 3.68 -21.78
C ASN A 271 -11.60 2.36 -22.13
N LEU A 272 -11.70 1.32 -21.28
CA LEU A 272 -11.15 -0.01 -21.59
C LEU A 272 -12.09 -0.82 -22.48
N PRO A 273 -11.60 -1.81 -23.23
CA PRO A 273 -12.45 -2.87 -23.77
C PRO A 273 -13.14 -3.63 -22.62
N HIS A 274 -14.44 -3.44 -22.45
CA HIS A 274 -15.22 -4.03 -21.35
C HIS A 274 -16.59 -4.48 -21.80
N GLN A 275 -17.30 -5.22 -20.92
CA GLN A 275 -18.68 -5.62 -21.09
C GLN A 275 -19.54 -5.02 -19.99
N GLY A 276 -20.69 -4.44 -20.35
CA GLY A 276 -21.67 -3.83 -19.44
C GLY A 276 -21.69 -2.30 -19.55
N ASP A 277 -22.64 -1.67 -18.88
CA ASP A 277 -22.91 -0.24 -19.01
C ASP A 277 -22.13 0.61 -17.99
N SER A 278 -21.81 0.03 -16.83
CA SER A 278 -21.11 0.73 -15.74
C SER A 278 -20.42 -0.25 -14.80
N LEU A 279 -19.28 0.15 -14.30
CA LEU A 279 -18.50 -0.64 -13.35
C LEU A 279 -19.25 -0.87 -12.02
N VAL A 280 -20.11 0.08 -11.60
CA VAL A 280 -20.89 -0.02 -10.36
C VAL A 280 -21.84 -1.22 -10.34
N VAL A 281 -22.30 -1.71 -11.49
CA VAL A 281 -23.17 -2.89 -11.62
C VAL A 281 -22.44 -4.10 -12.20
N ALA A 282 -21.14 -3.96 -12.49
CA ALA A 282 -20.33 -5.07 -12.99
C ALA A 282 -20.09 -6.11 -11.89
N GLN A 283 -19.90 -7.35 -12.30
CA GLN A 283 -19.62 -8.45 -11.36
C GLN A 283 -18.30 -8.23 -10.61
N TYR A 284 -18.36 -8.41 -9.29
CA TYR A 284 -17.15 -8.36 -8.46
C TYR A 284 -16.19 -9.52 -8.81
N PRO A 285 -14.86 -9.32 -8.76
CA PRO A 285 -13.89 -10.34 -9.11
C PRO A 285 -14.03 -11.62 -8.29
N THR A 286 -13.82 -12.75 -8.93
CA THR A 286 -13.80 -14.07 -8.29
C THR A 286 -12.49 -14.79 -8.60
N VAL A 287 -12.04 -15.63 -7.67
CA VAL A 287 -10.81 -16.42 -7.84
C VAL A 287 -11.01 -17.47 -8.94
N GLU A 288 -10.07 -17.54 -9.85
CA GLU A 288 -9.96 -18.56 -10.87
C GLU A 288 -8.72 -19.42 -10.64
N ALA A 289 -8.89 -20.60 -10.03
CA ALA A 289 -7.77 -21.49 -9.64
C ALA A 289 -6.82 -21.84 -10.79
N LYS A 290 -7.27 -21.80 -12.05
CA LYS A 290 -6.44 -22.04 -13.24
C LYS A 290 -5.28 -21.04 -13.43
N TRP A 291 -5.35 -19.87 -12.79
CA TRP A 291 -4.33 -18.83 -12.88
C TRP A 291 -3.29 -18.88 -11.76
N ILE A 292 -3.48 -19.74 -10.75
CA ILE A 292 -2.54 -19.87 -9.65
C ILE A 292 -1.32 -20.66 -10.15
N ASP A 293 -0.15 -20.04 -10.09
CA ASP A 293 1.14 -20.58 -10.53
C ASP A 293 2.21 -20.29 -9.46
N GLU A 294 2.40 -21.24 -8.55
CA GLU A 294 3.35 -21.11 -7.44
C GLU A 294 4.80 -21.03 -7.93
N THR A 295 5.14 -21.75 -9.00
CA THR A 295 6.49 -21.73 -9.58
C THR A 295 6.80 -20.35 -10.16
N ALA A 296 5.89 -19.77 -10.94
CA ALA A 296 6.05 -18.41 -11.45
C ALA A 296 6.11 -17.39 -10.31
N THR A 297 5.29 -17.55 -9.27
CA THR A 297 5.28 -16.62 -8.12
C THR A 297 6.60 -16.67 -7.36
N THR A 298 7.08 -17.86 -6.99
CA THR A 298 8.34 -18.01 -6.24
C THR A 298 9.55 -17.54 -7.04
N GLY A 299 9.64 -17.95 -8.31
CA GLY A 299 10.75 -17.55 -9.18
C GLY A 299 10.80 -16.05 -9.42
N MET A 300 9.64 -15.41 -9.63
CA MET A 300 9.56 -13.95 -9.82
C MET A 300 9.90 -13.18 -8.55
N GLU A 301 9.56 -13.66 -7.35
CA GLU A 301 10.00 -13.00 -6.11
C GLU A 301 11.53 -13.05 -5.97
N THR A 302 12.16 -14.18 -6.27
CA THR A 302 13.64 -14.29 -6.29
C THR A 302 14.25 -13.34 -7.33
N LEU A 303 13.67 -13.23 -8.53
CA LEU A 303 14.15 -12.32 -9.57
C LEU A 303 14.00 -10.84 -9.15
N LYS A 304 12.87 -10.48 -8.54
CA LYS A 304 12.63 -9.13 -8.01
C LYS A 304 13.63 -8.77 -6.90
N GLU A 305 13.88 -9.72 -5.99
CA GLU A 305 14.86 -9.56 -4.91
C GLU A 305 16.28 -9.37 -5.47
N LEU A 306 16.67 -10.15 -6.47
CA LEU A 306 17.94 -10.02 -7.18
C LEU A 306 18.09 -8.62 -7.79
N ILE A 307 17.12 -8.18 -8.58
CA ILE A 307 17.15 -6.88 -9.24
C ILE A 307 17.22 -5.74 -8.21
N ARG A 308 16.43 -5.81 -7.14
CA ARG A 308 16.47 -4.82 -6.05
C ARG A 308 17.84 -4.78 -5.39
N SER A 309 18.43 -5.94 -5.10
CA SER A 309 19.74 -6.04 -4.47
C SER A 309 20.85 -5.46 -5.34
N VAL A 310 20.85 -5.74 -6.64
CA VAL A 310 21.80 -5.12 -7.59
C VAL A 310 21.63 -3.60 -7.62
N ARG A 311 20.39 -3.09 -7.65
CA ARG A 311 20.11 -1.64 -7.62
C ARG A 311 20.57 -1.00 -6.31
N ASN A 312 20.35 -1.65 -5.18
CA ASN A 312 20.76 -1.16 -3.87
C ASN A 312 22.30 -1.09 -3.76
N ILE A 313 23.00 -2.15 -4.20
CA ILE A 313 24.46 -2.17 -4.24
C ILE A 313 24.98 -1.02 -5.12
N ARG A 314 24.42 -0.82 -6.31
CA ARG A 314 24.80 0.30 -7.18
C ARG A 314 24.57 1.66 -6.51
N ALA A 315 23.44 1.83 -5.82
CA ALA A 315 23.13 3.07 -5.12
C ALA A 315 24.08 3.36 -3.96
N GLU A 316 24.45 2.32 -3.19
CA GLU A 316 25.37 2.42 -2.07
C GLU A 316 26.75 2.95 -2.48
N VAL A 317 27.22 2.55 -3.65
CA VAL A 317 28.53 2.97 -4.17
C VAL A 317 28.41 4.02 -5.30
N ASN A 318 27.23 4.62 -5.48
CA ASN A 318 26.94 5.65 -6.49
C ASN A 318 27.26 5.24 -7.93
N THR A 319 27.10 3.96 -8.28
CA THR A 319 27.30 3.45 -9.64
C THR A 319 26.06 3.72 -10.50
N PRO A 320 26.18 4.45 -11.64
CA PRO A 320 25.06 4.68 -12.53
C PRO A 320 24.47 3.38 -13.09
N LEU A 321 23.14 3.33 -13.30
CA LEU A 321 22.47 2.16 -13.89
C LEU A 321 22.96 1.85 -15.32
N SER A 322 23.43 2.86 -16.05
CA SER A 322 23.98 2.71 -17.42
C SER A 322 25.36 2.07 -17.44
N LYS A 323 26.10 2.05 -16.33
CA LYS A 323 27.40 1.38 -16.27
C LYS A 323 27.22 -0.12 -16.31
N LYS A 324 27.90 -0.81 -17.19
CA LYS A 324 27.92 -2.26 -17.24
C LYS A 324 28.72 -2.84 -16.06
N ILE A 325 28.33 -4.01 -15.59
CA ILE A 325 28.92 -4.71 -14.42
C ILE A 325 29.06 -6.19 -14.71
N THR A 326 29.98 -6.85 -14.02
CA THR A 326 29.96 -8.32 -13.90
C THR A 326 28.97 -8.70 -12.79
N LEU A 327 28.05 -9.60 -13.08
CA LEU A 327 27.07 -10.13 -12.13
C LEU A 327 27.24 -11.65 -12.02
N LEU A 328 27.68 -12.10 -10.84
CA LEU A 328 27.83 -13.52 -10.55
C LEU A 328 26.71 -13.93 -9.59
N ILE A 329 25.97 -14.99 -9.97
CA ILE A 329 24.84 -15.52 -9.21
C ILE A 329 25.14 -16.96 -8.82
N HIS A 330 25.37 -17.18 -7.56
CA HIS A 330 25.56 -18.50 -6.98
C HIS A 330 24.23 -19.03 -6.44
N THR A 331 23.80 -20.21 -6.90
CA THR A 331 22.68 -20.94 -6.33
C THR A 331 22.93 -22.43 -6.39
N SER A 332 22.65 -23.14 -5.31
CA SER A 332 22.64 -24.61 -5.25
C SER A 332 21.24 -25.18 -5.45
N ASP A 333 20.22 -24.33 -5.54
CA ASP A 333 18.84 -24.72 -5.82
C ASP A 333 18.64 -24.88 -7.32
N ALA A 334 18.34 -26.09 -7.76
CA ALA A 334 18.21 -26.41 -9.18
C ALA A 334 16.97 -25.74 -9.84
N GLU A 335 15.89 -25.50 -9.08
CA GLU A 335 14.69 -24.85 -9.60
C GLU A 335 14.95 -23.36 -9.82
N ILE A 336 15.63 -22.72 -8.88
CA ILE A 336 16.04 -21.31 -9.00
C ILE A 336 17.08 -21.14 -10.12
N ASP A 337 18.07 -22.03 -10.22
CA ASP A 337 19.07 -22.03 -11.32
C ASP A 337 18.39 -22.07 -12.68
N GLN A 338 17.50 -23.04 -12.86
CA GLN A 338 16.75 -23.18 -14.10
C GLN A 338 15.89 -21.95 -14.39
N PHE A 339 15.13 -21.47 -13.38
CA PHE A 339 14.26 -20.32 -13.53
C PHE A 339 15.04 -19.06 -13.96
N LEU A 340 16.16 -18.77 -13.31
CA LEU A 340 16.98 -17.60 -13.64
C LEU A 340 17.60 -17.70 -15.04
N LYS A 341 18.02 -18.91 -15.47
CA LYS A 341 18.55 -19.14 -16.82
C LYS A 341 17.50 -19.03 -17.91
N GLU A 342 16.28 -19.48 -17.64
CA GLU A 342 15.15 -19.33 -18.58
C GLU A 342 14.66 -17.89 -18.71
N ASN A 343 14.96 -17.03 -17.72
CA ASN A 343 14.48 -15.65 -17.63
C ASN A 343 15.63 -14.62 -17.61
N ILE A 344 16.73 -14.94 -18.28
CA ILE A 344 17.95 -14.13 -18.38
C ILE A 344 17.67 -12.74 -18.95
N ASN A 345 16.75 -12.62 -19.89
CA ASN A 345 16.31 -11.38 -20.52
C ASN A 345 15.90 -10.31 -19.50
N TYR A 346 15.21 -10.67 -18.41
CA TYR A 346 14.85 -9.73 -17.35
C TYR A 346 16.09 -9.30 -16.54
N ILE A 347 17.04 -10.22 -16.27
CA ILE A 347 18.28 -9.89 -15.57
C ILE A 347 19.11 -8.90 -16.42
N GLU A 348 19.27 -9.20 -17.70
CA GLU A 348 19.99 -8.33 -18.63
C GLU A 348 19.36 -6.94 -18.72
N ARG A 349 18.04 -6.87 -18.87
CA ARG A 349 17.30 -5.62 -18.98
C ARG A 349 17.40 -4.75 -17.72
N PHE A 350 17.23 -5.35 -16.53
CA PHE A 350 17.12 -4.56 -15.29
C PHE A 350 18.43 -4.38 -14.53
N CYS A 351 19.42 -5.25 -14.74
CA CYS A 351 20.72 -5.18 -14.08
C CYS A 351 21.83 -4.65 -14.99
N ASN A 352 21.64 -4.68 -16.35
CA ASN A 352 22.62 -4.24 -17.34
C ASN A 352 24.01 -4.86 -17.12
N PRO A 353 24.13 -6.22 -17.05
CA PRO A 353 25.42 -6.86 -16.91
C PRO A 353 26.23 -6.78 -18.22
N GLU A 354 27.57 -6.68 -18.14
CA GLU A 354 28.50 -6.96 -19.21
C GLU A 354 28.81 -8.45 -19.28
N GLU A 355 28.96 -9.06 -18.10
CA GLU A 355 29.13 -10.49 -17.91
C GLU A 355 28.11 -10.99 -16.88
N LEU A 356 27.42 -12.09 -17.20
CA LEU A 356 26.45 -12.74 -16.32
C LEU A 356 26.82 -14.23 -16.18
N VAL A 357 27.09 -14.65 -14.95
CA VAL A 357 27.36 -16.05 -14.62
C VAL A 357 26.34 -16.55 -13.59
N ILE A 358 25.62 -17.64 -13.92
CA ILE A 358 24.71 -18.33 -13.01
C ILE A 358 25.22 -19.75 -12.84
N ALA A 359 25.66 -20.11 -11.65
CA ALA A 359 26.26 -21.41 -11.38
C ALA A 359 26.07 -21.88 -9.92
N ASN A 360 26.19 -23.21 -9.74
CA ASN A 360 26.12 -23.85 -8.42
C ASN A 360 27.45 -23.84 -7.66
N GLN A 361 28.53 -23.42 -8.31
CA GLN A 361 29.85 -23.17 -7.71
C GLN A 361 30.43 -21.90 -8.32
N ILE A 362 30.69 -20.93 -7.51
CA ILE A 362 31.32 -19.66 -7.89
C ILE A 362 32.40 -19.35 -6.87
N ASP A 363 33.60 -19.13 -7.34
CA ASP A 363 34.68 -18.57 -6.53
C ASP A 363 34.36 -17.08 -6.29
N ALA A 364 33.98 -16.76 -5.07
CA ALA A 364 33.66 -15.38 -4.71
C ALA A 364 34.88 -14.49 -4.92
N PRO A 365 34.81 -13.39 -5.67
CA PRO A 365 35.92 -12.46 -5.83
C PRO A 365 36.38 -11.93 -4.47
N GLU A 366 37.69 -11.77 -4.26
CA GLU A 366 38.25 -11.27 -2.99
C GLU A 366 37.69 -9.89 -2.62
N LEU A 367 37.37 -9.06 -3.62
CA LEU A 367 36.73 -7.77 -3.44
C LEU A 367 35.46 -7.69 -4.29
N ALA A 368 34.35 -8.01 -3.67
CA ALA A 368 33.03 -7.88 -4.26
C ALA A 368 32.03 -7.34 -3.23
N MET A 369 31.07 -6.59 -3.71
CA MET A 369 29.82 -6.38 -2.98
C MET A 369 28.95 -7.63 -3.16
N SER A 370 28.28 -8.06 -2.11
CA SER A 370 27.45 -9.25 -2.15
C SER A 370 26.10 -9.02 -1.48
N ALA A 371 25.09 -9.75 -1.92
CA ALA A 371 23.81 -9.85 -1.24
C ALA A 371 23.34 -11.32 -1.22
N ILE A 372 22.76 -11.71 -0.09
CA ILE A 372 22.14 -13.00 0.11
C ILE A 372 20.66 -12.84 -0.20
N LEU A 373 20.17 -13.68 -1.11
CA LEU A 373 18.78 -13.74 -1.55
C LEU A 373 18.15 -15.04 -1.07
N THR A 374 16.84 -15.13 -1.21
CA THR A 374 16.14 -16.42 -1.00
C THR A 374 16.60 -17.44 -2.04
N GLY A 375 17.44 -18.39 -1.61
CA GLY A 375 17.98 -19.47 -2.46
C GLY A 375 19.13 -19.12 -3.39
N ALA A 376 19.69 -17.91 -3.33
CA ALA A 376 20.83 -17.50 -4.13
C ALA A 376 21.72 -16.48 -3.41
N THR A 377 22.94 -16.31 -3.90
CA THR A 377 23.85 -15.22 -3.47
C THR A 377 24.41 -14.53 -4.70
N ILE A 378 24.39 -13.23 -4.72
CA ILE A 378 24.97 -12.44 -5.80
C ILE A 378 26.28 -11.81 -5.39
N TYR A 379 27.20 -11.68 -6.35
CA TYR A 379 28.49 -10.99 -6.17
C TYR A 379 28.67 -10.02 -7.34
N LEU A 380 29.07 -8.81 -7.00
CA LEU A 380 29.43 -7.74 -7.94
C LEU A 380 30.86 -7.31 -7.64
N PRO A 381 31.84 -7.60 -8.52
CA PRO A 381 33.23 -7.16 -8.33
C PRO A 381 33.33 -5.66 -8.13
N LEU A 382 34.06 -5.23 -7.13
CA LEU A 382 34.13 -3.82 -6.75
C LEU A 382 34.80 -2.96 -7.84
N ALA A 383 35.73 -3.54 -8.59
CA ALA A 383 36.42 -2.86 -9.70
C ALA A 383 35.45 -2.40 -10.81
N ASP A 384 34.35 -3.15 -11.01
CA ASP A 384 33.31 -2.78 -12.00
C ASP A 384 32.38 -1.70 -11.48
N LEU A 385 32.23 -1.61 -10.16
CA LEU A 385 31.29 -0.67 -9.54
C LEU A 385 31.88 0.74 -9.41
N ILE A 386 33.15 0.86 -9.00
CA ILE A 386 33.80 2.12 -8.69
C ILE A 386 35.12 2.27 -9.50
N ASN A 387 35.59 3.51 -9.63
CA ASN A 387 36.97 3.76 -10.00
C ASN A 387 37.80 3.71 -8.69
N ILE A 388 38.62 2.68 -8.54
CA ILE A 388 39.34 2.41 -7.29
C ILE A 388 40.27 3.60 -6.94
N ASP A 389 40.93 4.19 -7.92
CA ASP A 389 41.83 5.32 -7.70
C ASP A 389 41.10 6.59 -7.24
N GLU A 390 39.96 6.90 -7.89
CA GLU A 390 39.11 8.04 -7.50
C GLU A 390 38.52 7.83 -6.09
N GLU A 391 38.11 6.61 -5.78
CA GLU A 391 37.57 6.28 -4.46
C GLU A 391 38.64 6.35 -3.35
N ILE A 392 39.87 5.89 -3.63
CA ILE A 392 41.02 6.07 -2.72
C ILE A 392 41.28 7.56 -2.49
N GLU A 393 41.21 8.39 -3.54
CA GLU A 393 41.40 9.84 -3.40
C GLU A 393 40.30 10.47 -2.55
N ARG A 394 39.03 10.09 -2.79
CA ARG A 394 37.88 10.54 -2.01
C ARG A 394 37.97 10.16 -0.55
N LEU A 395 38.27 8.88 -0.27
CA LEU A 395 38.42 8.37 1.09
C LEU A 395 39.63 8.98 1.80
N THR A 396 40.68 9.30 1.07
CA THR A 396 41.87 10.00 1.63
C THR A 396 41.50 11.41 2.10
N LYS A 397 40.69 12.14 1.34
CA LYS A 397 40.17 13.45 1.74
C LYS A 397 39.27 13.34 2.97
N GLU A 398 38.44 12.33 3.00
CA GLU A 398 37.51 12.02 4.11
C GLU A 398 38.28 11.65 5.38
N LEU A 399 39.33 10.81 5.26
CA LEU A 399 40.20 10.44 6.36
C LEU A 399 40.93 11.67 6.96
N ALA A 400 41.35 12.59 6.10
CA ALA A 400 41.94 13.85 6.55
C ALA A 400 40.96 14.69 7.38
N LYS A 401 39.70 14.75 6.97
CA LYS A 401 38.61 15.41 7.71
C LYS A 401 38.40 14.76 9.07
N TRP A 402 38.22 13.45 9.13
CA TRP A 402 38.04 12.75 10.42
C TRP A 402 39.27 12.90 11.33
N THR A 403 40.46 12.87 10.77
CA THR A 403 41.71 13.11 11.52
C THR A 403 41.73 14.52 12.14
N GLN A 404 41.24 15.52 11.43
CA GLN A 404 41.14 16.88 11.95
C GLN A 404 40.06 16.99 13.05
N GLU A 405 38.90 16.34 12.87
CA GLU A 405 37.86 16.35 13.89
C GLU A 405 38.29 15.62 15.17
N VAL A 406 38.94 14.47 15.05
CA VAL A 406 39.55 13.76 16.21
C VAL A 406 40.48 14.67 16.95
N LYS A 407 41.44 15.33 16.25
CA LYS A 407 42.36 16.27 16.88
C LYS A 407 41.67 17.42 17.56
N ARG A 408 40.61 17.96 16.96
CA ARG A 408 39.83 19.07 17.53
C ARG A 408 39.14 18.67 18.84
N VAL A 409 38.50 17.50 18.87
CA VAL A 409 37.81 17.00 20.06
C VAL A 409 38.80 16.59 21.15
N GLN A 410 39.90 15.90 20.79
CA GLN A 410 40.97 15.55 21.73
C GLN A 410 41.63 16.80 22.32
N GLY A 411 41.82 17.84 21.51
CA GLY A 411 42.35 19.13 22.02
C GLY A 411 41.39 19.80 23.02
N LYS A 412 40.08 19.69 22.83
CA LYS A 412 39.12 20.17 23.81
C LYS A 412 39.12 19.34 25.09
N LEU A 413 39.16 18.01 24.99
CA LEU A 413 39.16 17.11 26.14
C LEU A 413 40.46 17.12 26.90
N ALA A 414 41.59 17.46 26.25
CA ALA A 414 42.90 17.67 26.90
C ALA A 414 43.00 19.02 27.64
N ASN A 415 42.05 19.96 27.41
CA ASN A 415 42.05 21.24 28.11
C ASN A 415 41.42 21.06 29.51
N GLU A 416 42.24 21.00 30.53
CA GLU A 416 41.85 20.82 31.94
C GLU A 416 40.80 21.88 32.39
N ARG A 417 40.93 23.14 31.89
CA ARG A 417 39.99 24.19 32.22
C ARG A 417 38.61 23.95 31.61
N PHE A 418 38.56 23.39 30.43
CA PHE A 418 37.29 23.01 29.80
C PHE A 418 36.64 21.88 30.56
N VAL A 419 37.35 20.80 30.84
CA VAL A 419 36.83 19.62 31.54
C VAL A 419 36.37 19.92 32.98
N ALA A 420 37.09 20.85 33.66
CA ALA A 420 36.76 21.24 35.04
C ALA A 420 35.56 22.21 35.14
N ASN A 421 35.29 23.03 34.11
CA ASN A 421 34.27 24.09 34.20
C ASN A 421 33.05 23.85 33.31
N ALA A 422 33.07 22.94 32.35
CA ALA A 422 31.93 22.62 31.52
C ALA A 422 30.94 21.69 32.26
N PRO A 423 29.63 21.79 31.97
CA PRO A 423 28.64 20.84 32.46
C PRO A 423 29.03 19.41 32.09
N ALA A 424 28.87 18.45 33.02
CA ALA A 424 29.21 17.04 32.80
C ALA A 424 28.61 16.44 31.52
N ALA A 425 27.38 16.82 31.18
CA ALA A 425 26.69 16.39 29.94
C ALA A 425 27.44 16.86 28.67
N VAL A 426 28.02 18.06 28.68
CA VAL A 426 28.77 18.59 27.52
C VAL A 426 30.15 17.89 27.38
N VAL A 427 30.76 17.52 28.48
CA VAL A 427 32.03 16.76 28.46
C VAL A 427 31.76 15.33 27.94
N GLU A 428 30.65 14.72 28.36
CA GLU A 428 30.27 13.38 27.91
C GLU A 428 29.90 13.39 26.42
N GLU A 429 29.19 14.40 25.95
CA GLU A 429 28.90 14.58 24.53
C GLU A 429 30.17 14.69 23.66
N GLU A 430 31.21 15.41 24.13
CA GLU A 430 32.48 15.50 23.41
C GLU A 430 33.24 14.16 23.45
N ARG A 431 33.11 13.35 24.51
CA ARG A 431 33.67 11.99 24.55
C ARG A 431 32.97 11.03 23.59
N GLU A 432 31.66 11.10 23.49
CA GLU A 432 30.89 10.32 22.51
C GLU A 432 31.27 10.70 21.08
N LYS A 433 31.45 12.00 20.79
CA LYS A 433 31.97 12.49 19.50
C LYS A 433 33.37 11.97 19.21
N GLU A 434 34.26 11.95 20.22
CA GLU A 434 35.61 11.41 20.05
C GLU A 434 35.55 9.94 19.62
N LYS A 435 34.75 9.13 20.31
CA LYS A 435 34.56 7.71 20.00
C LYS A 435 34.02 7.51 18.58
N ASP A 436 33.00 8.23 18.20
CA ASP A 436 32.38 8.16 16.86
C ASP A 436 33.40 8.56 15.76
N TYR A 437 34.16 9.64 15.96
CA TYR A 437 35.15 10.10 14.98
C TYR A 437 36.38 9.17 14.88
N LEU A 438 36.79 8.54 15.97
CA LEU A 438 37.85 7.53 15.95
C LEU A 438 37.39 6.26 15.21
N GLU A 439 36.16 5.85 15.40
CA GLU A 439 35.57 4.70 14.68
C GLU A 439 35.48 4.98 13.17
N LYS A 440 35.01 6.16 12.78
CA LYS A 440 34.97 6.63 11.39
C LYS A 440 36.35 6.73 10.77
N GLN A 441 37.32 7.29 11.50
CA GLN A 441 38.70 7.38 11.04
C GLN A 441 39.28 6.00 10.77
N LYS A 442 39.10 5.06 11.71
CA LYS A 442 39.59 3.68 11.58
C LYS A 442 38.95 2.97 10.41
N SER A 443 37.61 2.99 10.32
CA SER A 443 36.86 2.37 9.24
C SER A 443 37.29 2.90 7.87
N THR A 444 37.45 4.23 7.74
CA THR A 444 37.91 4.86 6.48
C THR A 444 39.37 4.44 6.14
N SER A 445 40.24 4.36 7.13
CA SER A 445 41.64 3.92 6.95
C SER A 445 41.71 2.46 6.52
N ASP A 446 40.96 1.57 7.18
CA ASP A 446 40.91 0.14 6.86
C ASP A 446 40.35 -0.06 5.42
N ARG A 447 39.34 0.72 5.00
CA ARG A 447 38.82 0.67 3.65
C ARG A 447 39.83 1.10 2.59
N ILE A 448 40.61 2.16 2.84
CA ILE A 448 41.70 2.57 1.93
C ILE A 448 42.76 1.47 1.83
N ALA A 449 43.11 0.81 2.94
CA ALA A 449 44.09 -0.28 2.93
C ALA A 449 43.61 -1.48 2.09
N GLN A 450 42.35 -1.85 2.22
CA GLN A 450 41.73 -2.90 1.41
C GLN A 450 41.75 -2.56 -0.08
N LEU A 451 41.33 -1.36 -0.47
CA LEU A 451 41.34 -0.92 -1.87
C LEU A 451 42.73 -0.88 -2.49
N LYS A 452 43.78 -0.52 -1.71
CA LYS A 452 45.17 -0.50 -2.16
C LYS A 452 45.79 -1.88 -2.32
N GLN A 453 45.30 -2.91 -1.64
CA GLN A 453 45.75 -4.29 -1.82
C GLN A 453 45.19 -4.95 -3.09
N SER A 454 44.21 -4.36 -3.69
CA SER A 454 43.46 -4.89 -4.84
C SER A 454 43.78 -4.20 -6.15
N ASN A 455 44.67 -3.23 -6.11
CA ASN A 455 45.24 -2.51 -7.26
C ASN A 455 46.70 -2.94 -7.45
#